data_0219c6a721a2d9770cf0e41d52fab1fd
#
_entry.id   0219c6a721a2d9770cf0e41d52fab1fd
#
_cell.length_a   1.000
_cell.length_b   1.000
_cell.length_c   1.000
_cell.angle_alpha   90.00
_cell.angle_beta   90.00
_cell.angle_gamma   90.00
#
_symmetry.space_group_name_H-M   'P 1'
#
loop_
_entity.id
_entity.type
_entity.pdbx_description
1 polymer ?
#
loop_
_entity_poly.entity_id
_entity_poly.type
_entity_poly.pdbx_seq_one_letter_code
_entity_poly.pdbx_strand_id
1 'polypeptide(L)'
;MRISKVAGYILISILVISFSVTSIYVFYQQGNKDSKEKFFFGVSYGQNTVEDAKIIIDKVKNYTNLFIINSFPISTNNTDSEVLNEICDYAAKSDLYFIVYFFSFLQRIGDWQQEWVIDAKQNWGEKFLGVYLRDEPGGRQFEEGDVIKNASSYSEATENFVSTISTSFSMDFLKKKCIPVFTSDFVLYYYDYLSGYDTVFAEFGWNNSRIRQVGLCRGASKMLKKDWGAIITWTYTQPPYLGSGTEIYADMITAYDAGAKYVVMFDYEKENQKGILTEEHFLAMEKFWEYVSSNSNKEKIKAQVAYILPNYYGWGMRHPDDKIWGIWDADEKSSIIWENLNKLETKYGLLLDIIYDDPQYDIKESYDQTFVWNATIN
;
A
#
# COMPACT_ATOMS: atom_id res chain seq x y z
N MET A 1 -3.11 -53.07 -42.75
CA MET A 1 -2.96 -51.60 -42.79
C MET A 1 -1.58 -51.25 -42.20
N ARG A 2 -0.58 -50.96 -43.03
CA ARG A 2 0.77 -50.63 -42.53
C ARG A 2 0.82 -49.12 -42.22
N ILE A 3 0.75 -48.76 -40.92
CA ILE A 3 1.05 -47.40 -40.46
C ILE A 3 2.52 -47.13 -40.81
N SER A 4 2.78 -46.06 -41.56
CA SER A 4 4.15 -45.74 -41.95
C SER A 4 4.97 -45.40 -40.68
N LYS A 5 6.23 -45.85 -40.65
CA LYS A 5 7.13 -45.56 -39.50
C LYS A 5 7.17 -44.06 -39.14
N VAL A 6 7.00 -43.19 -40.15
CA VAL A 6 6.94 -41.72 -39.96
C VAL A 6 5.69 -41.29 -39.15
N ALA A 7 4.51 -41.87 -39.41
CA ALA A 7 3.31 -41.57 -38.65
C ALA A 7 3.43 -42.01 -37.19
N GLY A 8 4.13 -43.12 -36.92
CA GLY A 8 4.42 -43.60 -35.56
C GLY A 8 5.35 -42.64 -34.79
N TYR A 9 6.38 -42.11 -35.44
CA TYR A 9 7.27 -41.12 -34.78
C TYR A 9 6.60 -39.79 -34.52
N ILE A 10 5.73 -39.32 -35.40
CA ILE A 10 4.95 -38.09 -35.20
C ILE A 10 4.00 -38.27 -34.01
N LEU A 11 3.32 -39.41 -33.89
CA LEU A 11 2.40 -39.69 -32.75
C LEU A 11 3.14 -39.74 -31.42
N ILE A 12 4.32 -40.36 -31.38
CA ILE A 12 5.17 -40.43 -30.18
C ILE A 12 5.66 -39.04 -29.79
N SER A 13 6.08 -38.22 -30.74
CA SER A 13 6.53 -36.85 -30.47
C SER A 13 5.41 -35.97 -29.90
N ILE A 14 4.19 -36.08 -30.42
CA ILE A 14 3.02 -35.34 -29.92
C ILE A 14 2.69 -35.79 -28.49
N LEU A 15 2.75 -37.10 -28.21
CA LEU A 15 2.50 -37.64 -26.86
C LEU A 15 3.58 -37.18 -25.85
N VAL A 16 4.86 -37.15 -26.24
CA VAL A 16 5.94 -36.67 -25.35
C VAL A 16 5.80 -35.17 -25.06
N ILE A 17 5.47 -34.38 -26.09
CA ILE A 17 5.25 -32.94 -25.92
C ILE A 17 4.02 -32.67 -25.01
N SER A 18 2.90 -33.37 -25.22
CA SER A 18 1.72 -33.21 -24.39
C SER A 18 1.97 -33.62 -22.93
N PHE A 19 2.75 -34.70 -22.70
CA PHE A 19 3.13 -35.12 -21.35
C PHE A 19 4.07 -34.13 -20.67
N SER A 20 4.99 -33.52 -21.41
CA SER A 20 5.89 -32.49 -20.90
C SER A 20 5.13 -31.21 -20.51
N VAL A 21 4.21 -30.76 -21.35
CA VAL A 21 3.38 -29.57 -21.08
C VAL A 21 2.44 -29.79 -19.90
N THR A 22 1.82 -30.97 -19.81
CA THR A 22 0.96 -31.33 -18.65
C THR A 22 1.77 -31.45 -17.37
N SER A 23 2.98 -32.01 -17.42
CA SER A 23 3.85 -32.11 -16.25
C SER A 23 4.34 -30.74 -15.78
N ILE A 24 4.72 -29.85 -16.69
CA ILE A 24 5.09 -28.46 -16.38
C ILE A 24 3.89 -27.71 -15.79
N TYR A 25 2.70 -27.89 -16.36
CA TYR A 25 1.47 -27.26 -15.84
C TYR A 25 1.09 -27.77 -14.46
N VAL A 26 1.22 -29.07 -14.20
CA VAL A 26 0.99 -29.68 -12.88
C VAL A 26 2.05 -29.23 -11.87
N PHE A 27 3.32 -29.15 -12.25
CA PHE A 27 4.38 -28.58 -11.40
C PHE A 27 4.15 -27.11 -11.10
N TYR A 28 3.73 -26.32 -12.09
CA TYR A 28 3.36 -24.92 -11.90
C TYR A 28 2.14 -24.74 -10.97
N GLN A 29 1.13 -25.59 -11.12
CA GLN A 29 -0.06 -25.63 -10.25
C GLN A 29 0.25 -26.15 -8.83
N GLN A 30 1.17 -27.12 -8.67
CA GLN A 30 1.59 -27.60 -7.36
C GLN A 30 2.52 -26.62 -6.64
N GLY A 31 3.41 -25.93 -7.36
CA GLY A 31 4.25 -24.87 -6.79
C GLY A 31 3.46 -23.65 -6.31
N ASN A 32 2.26 -23.43 -6.86
CA ASN A 32 1.38 -22.32 -6.45
C ASN A 32 0.37 -22.67 -5.33
N LYS A 33 0.32 -23.92 -4.88
CA LYS A 33 -0.70 -24.34 -3.90
C LYS A 33 -0.32 -24.17 -2.44
N ASP A 34 0.95 -23.89 -2.12
CA ASP A 34 1.44 -23.85 -0.72
C ASP A 34 2.30 -22.63 -0.34
N SER A 35 2.47 -21.63 -1.19
CA SER A 35 3.06 -20.37 -0.72
C SER A 35 1.95 -19.55 -0.04
N LYS A 36 1.78 -19.68 1.29
CA LYS A 36 1.03 -18.69 2.07
C LYS A 36 1.50 -17.30 1.65
N GLU A 37 0.56 -16.46 1.28
CA GLU A 37 0.87 -15.08 0.94
C GLU A 37 1.60 -14.44 2.13
N LYS A 38 2.77 -13.88 1.86
CA LYS A 38 3.66 -13.38 2.89
C LYS A 38 3.11 -12.09 3.46
N PHE A 39 2.95 -12.04 4.77
CA PHE A 39 2.57 -10.85 5.52
C PHE A 39 3.83 -10.10 5.98
N PHE A 40 3.80 -8.77 5.89
CA PHE A 40 4.90 -7.90 6.27
C PHE A 40 4.47 -6.97 7.41
N PHE A 41 5.28 -6.95 8.48
CA PHE A 41 5.06 -6.10 9.63
C PHE A 41 6.36 -5.44 10.07
N GLY A 42 6.34 -4.13 10.32
CA GLY A 42 7.55 -3.44 10.72
C GLY A 42 7.39 -1.97 11.05
N VAL A 43 8.52 -1.27 10.99
CA VAL A 43 8.65 0.14 11.35
C VAL A 43 9.10 0.96 10.15
N SER A 44 8.55 2.18 10.01
CA SER A 44 9.04 3.20 9.10
C SER A 44 9.96 4.15 9.86
N TYR A 45 11.26 4.05 9.59
CA TYR A 45 12.31 4.81 10.25
C TYR A 45 12.53 6.16 9.59
N GLY A 46 12.21 7.24 10.30
CA GLY A 46 12.32 8.62 9.82
C GLY A 46 13.36 9.48 10.55
N GLN A 47 14.37 8.87 11.21
CA GLN A 47 15.47 9.56 11.87
C GLN A 47 16.69 9.69 10.94
N ASN A 48 17.82 10.24 11.44
CA ASN A 48 18.85 10.79 10.56
C ASN A 48 20.19 10.07 10.62
N THR A 49 20.38 9.04 11.46
CA THR A 49 21.70 8.36 11.64
C THR A 49 21.64 6.86 11.44
N VAL A 50 22.77 6.27 11.03
CA VAL A 50 22.94 4.81 10.94
C VAL A 50 22.79 4.15 12.30
N GLU A 51 23.36 4.77 13.32
CA GLU A 51 23.36 4.27 14.70
C GLU A 51 21.95 4.16 15.24
N ASP A 52 21.12 5.18 15.04
CA ASP A 52 19.72 5.16 15.48
C ASP A 52 18.91 4.13 14.69
N ALA A 53 19.17 3.96 13.38
CA ALA A 53 18.57 2.89 12.59
C ALA A 53 18.91 1.50 13.13
N LYS A 54 20.17 1.24 13.46
CA LYS A 54 20.61 -0.04 14.05
C LYS A 54 19.96 -0.29 15.42
N ILE A 55 19.83 0.75 16.25
CA ILE A 55 19.17 0.64 17.56
C ILE A 55 17.71 0.21 17.39
N ILE A 56 16.97 0.84 16.47
CA ILE A 56 15.58 0.46 16.19
C ILE A 56 15.49 -0.95 15.60
N ILE A 57 16.35 -1.30 14.64
CA ILE A 57 16.41 -2.66 14.07
C ILE A 57 16.64 -3.70 15.17
N ASP A 58 17.63 -3.48 16.06
CA ASP A 58 17.91 -4.41 17.15
C ASP A 58 16.75 -4.56 18.12
N LYS A 59 15.99 -3.49 18.34
CA LYS A 59 14.83 -3.49 19.21
C LYS A 59 13.66 -4.27 18.62
N VAL A 60 13.45 -4.23 17.28
CA VAL A 60 12.24 -4.78 16.66
C VAL A 60 12.44 -6.08 15.90
N LYS A 61 13.65 -6.47 15.53
CA LYS A 61 13.97 -7.61 14.64
C LYS A 61 13.40 -8.97 15.09
N ASN A 62 13.11 -9.15 16.37
CA ASN A 62 12.58 -10.42 16.89
C ASN A 62 11.06 -10.57 16.72
N TYR A 63 10.36 -9.48 16.46
CA TYR A 63 8.90 -9.45 16.31
C TYR A 63 8.42 -8.60 15.11
N THR A 64 9.31 -8.36 14.16
CA THR A 64 8.99 -7.76 12.86
C THR A 64 9.74 -8.49 11.74
N ASN A 65 9.35 -8.26 10.50
CA ASN A 65 10.06 -8.75 9.32
C ASN A 65 10.24 -7.68 8.23
N LEU A 66 9.86 -6.42 8.52
CA LEU A 66 9.93 -5.31 7.58
C LEU A 66 10.58 -4.08 8.25
N PHE A 67 11.40 -3.36 7.49
CA PHE A 67 11.96 -2.07 7.88
C PHE A 67 11.86 -1.10 6.71
N ILE A 68 11.19 0.04 6.88
CA ILE A 68 11.11 1.08 5.86
C ILE A 68 12.11 2.19 6.22
N ILE A 69 13.04 2.47 5.34
CA ILE A 69 14.00 3.55 5.51
C ILE A 69 13.36 4.82 4.95
N ASN A 70 12.68 5.58 5.83
CA ASN A 70 11.93 6.80 5.51
C ASN A 70 12.67 8.05 5.99
N SER A 71 13.97 8.08 5.82
CA SER A 71 14.83 9.19 6.23
C SER A 71 15.22 10.05 5.04
N PHE A 72 14.68 11.25 4.97
CA PHE A 72 15.02 12.22 3.93
C PHE A 72 16.53 12.52 3.84
N PRO A 73 17.26 12.78 4.94
CA PRO A 73 18.70 13.00 4.89
C PRO A 73 19.49 11.81 4.34
N ILE A 74 19.10 10.58 4.68
CA ILE A 74 19.83 9.38 4.29
C ILE A 74 19.54 9.00 2.84
N SER A 75 18.28 8.97 2.45
CA SER A 75 17.85 8.39 1.17
C SER A 75 17.73 9.42 0.03
N THR A 76 17.72 10.72 0.34
CA THR A 76 17.46 11.75 -0.66
C THR A 76 18.56 12.81 -0.69
N ASN A 77 19.02 13.29 0.45
CA ASN A 77 19.95 14.43 0.53
C ASN A 77 21.43 14.04 0.41
N ASN A 78 21.75 12.76 0.52
CA ASN A 78 23.11 12.27 0.34
C ASN A 78 23.52 12.30 -1.15
N THR A 79 24.82 12.51 -1.35
CA THR A 79 25.44 12.48 -2.69
C THR A 79 25.89 11.09 -3.11
N ASP A 80 25.85 10.13 -2.18
CA ASP A 80 26.25 8.74 -2.38
C ASP A 80 25.38 7.78 -1.58
N SER A 81 25.58 6.51 -1.78
CA SER A 81 24.77 5.42 -1.20
C SER A 81 25.41 4.76 0.04
N GLU A 82 26.57 5.18 0.53
CA GLU A 82 27.30 4.44 1.57
C GLU A 82 26.48 4.28 2.85
N VAL A 83 25.93 5.38 3.36
CA VAL A 83 25.09 5.38 4.57
C VAL A 83 23.82 4.54 4.40
N LEU A 84 23.17 4.65 3.24
CA LEU A 84 21.99 3.85 2.91
C LEU A 84 22.32 2.35 2.83
N ASN A 85 23.44 2.00 2.17
CA ASN A 85 23.91 0.62 2.06
C ASN A 85 24.18 -0.01 3.42
N GLU A 86 24.78 0.75 4.34
CA GLU A 86 25.08 0.26 5.69
C GLU A 86 23.80 -0.13 6.45
N ILE A 87 22.72 0.68 6.33
CA ILE A 87 21.44 0.37 6.96
C ILE A 87 20.77 -0.82 6.27
N CYS A 88 20.76 -0.87 4.93
CA CYS A 88 20.18 -1.98 4.16
C CYS A 88 20.87 -3.30 4.47
N ASP A 89 22.19 -3.29 4.55
CA ASP A 89 23.01 -4.45 4.94
C ASP A 89 22.67 -4.93 6.34
N TYR A 90 22.53 -4.00 7.28
CA TYR A 90 22.21 -4.34 8.67
C TYR A 90 20.79 -4.92 8.78
N ALA A 91 19.81 -4.33 8.09
CA ALA A 91 18.46 -4.84 8.03
C ALA A 91 18.41 -6.24 7.41
N ALA A 92 19.07 -6.45 6.27
CA ALA A 92 19.13 -7.75 5.60
C ALA A 92 19.81 -8.83 6.45
N LYS A 93 20.92 -8.50 7.13
CA LYS A 93 21.62 -9.39 8.09
C LYS A 93 20.78 -9.71 9.32
N SER A 94 19.85 -8.83 9.68
CA SER A 94 18.86 -9.03 10.76
C SER A 94 17.60 -9.76 10.30
N ASP A 95 17.62 -10.37 9.11
CA ASP A 95 16.51 -11.09 8.44
C ASP A 95 15.30 -10.23 8.09
N LEU A 96 15.42 -8.91 8.07
CA LEU A 96 14.36 -8.00 7.68
C LEU A 96 14.31 -7.80 6.17
N TYR A 97 13.10 -7.67 5.62
CA TYR A 97 12.83 -7.08 4.32
C TYR A 97 12.84 -5.57 4.46
N PHE A 98 13.13 -4.85 3.36
CA PHE A 98 13.14 -3.40 3.46
C PHE A 98 12.60 -2.72 2.21
N ILE A 99 12.08 -1.50 2.43
CA ILE A 99 11.62 -0.54 1.44
C ILE A 99 12.41 0.74 1.69
N VAL A 100 12.78 1.45 0.62
CA VAL A 100 13.53 2.71 0.75
C VAL A 100 12.69 3.86 0.20
N TYR A 101 12.55 4.91 0.98
CA TYR A 101 11.86 6.13 0.58
C TYR A 101 12.77 7.01 -0.26
N PHE A 102 12.34 7.32 -1.46
CA PHE A 102 12.95 8.34 -2.30
C PHE A 102 11.99 9.51 -2.46
N PHE A 103 12.29 10.59 -1.77
CA PHE A 103 11.52 11.80 -1.90
C PHE A 103 11.57 12.30 -3.35
N SER A 104 10.40 12.46 -3.94
CA SER A 104 10.25 12.97 -5.30
C SER A 104 9.02 13.88 -5.36
N PHE A 105 9.26 15.18 -5.28
CA PHE A 105 8.26 16.21 -5.59
C PHE A 105 8.13 16.37 -7.10
N LEU A 106 7.48 15.42 -7.79
CA LEU A 106 7.41 15.42 -9.26
C LEU A 106 8.80 15.56 -9.92
N GLN A 107 9.86 15.54 -9.12
CA GLN A 107 11.23 15.66 -9.56
C GLN A 107 11.78 14.28 -9.91
N ARG A 108 12.80 14.32 -10.73
CA ARG A 108 13.57 13.14 -11.08
C ARG A 108 14.32 12.63 -9.86
N ILE A 109 14.20 11.33 -9.54
CA ILE A 109 15.17 10.69 -8.63
C ILE A 109 16.58 10.88 -9.19
N GLY A 110 17.54 11.18 -8.30
CA GLY A 110 18.91 11.48 -8.66
C GLY A 110 19.60 10.33 -9.40
N ASP A 111 20.70 10.65 -10.11
CA ASP A 111 21.39 9.63 -10.90
C ASP A 111 21.94 8.50 -10.01
N TRP A 112 22.51 8.83 -8.85
CA TRP A 112 22.97 7.82 -7.89
C TRP A 112 21.84 6.93 -7.37
N GLN A 113 20.63 7.46 -7.17
CA GLN A 113 19.46 6.68 -6.72
C GLN A 113 19.00 5.72 -7.82
N GLN A 114 19.07 6.13 -9.08
CA GLN A 114 18.74 5.26 -10.21
C GLN A 114 19.71 4.07 -10.32
N GLU A 115 21.00 4.32 -10.16
CA GLU A 115 22.03 3.28 -10.14
C GLU A 115 21.82 2.36 -8.92
N TRP A 116 21.63 2.96 -7.75
CA TRP A 116 21.41 2.25 -6.50
C TRP A 116 20.24 1.27 -6.57
N VAL A 117 19.09 1.66 -7.12
CA VAL A 117 17.90 0.79 -7.23
C VAL A 117 18.19 -0.45 -8.07
N ILE A 118 19.00 -0.33 -9.12
CA ILE A 118 19.40 -1.46 -9.96
C ILE A 118 20.30 -2.41 -9.15
N ASP A 119 21.27 -1.84 -8.45
CA ASP A 119 22.24 -2.61 -7.65
C ASP A 119 21.55 -3.24 -6.42
N ALA A 120 20.61 -2.54 -5.80
CA ALA A 120 19.85 -3.03 -4.65
C ALA A 120 19.16 -4.37 -4.93
N LYS A 121 18.56 -4.51 -6.11
CA LYS A 121 17.91 -5.74 -6.55
C LYS A 121 18.91 -6.90 -6.70
N GLN A 122 20.12 -6.62 -7.13
CA GLN A 122 21.19 -7.61 -7.28
C GLN A 122 21.80 -7.97 -5.93
N ASN A 123 22.06 -6.97 -5.07
CA ASN A 123 22.77 -7.14 -3.80
C ASN A 123 21.92 -7.82 -2.72
N TRP A 124 20.64 -7.47 -2.62
CA TRP A 124 19.77 -7.97 -1.55
C TRP A 124 18.61 -8.85 -2.02
N GLY A 125 18.42 -9.00 -3.35
CA GLY A 125 17.41 -9.91 -3.91
C GLY A 125 16.01 -9.65 -3.34
N GLU A 126 15.42 -10.70 -2.77
CA GLU A 126 14.08 -10.64 -2.19
C GLU A 126 13.94 -9.72 -0.96
N LYS A 127 15.05 -9.39 -0.28
CA LYS A 127 15.02 -8.52 0.89
C LYS A 127 14.68 -7.07 0.52
N PHE A 128 15.08 -6.62 -0.66
CA PHE A 128 14.67 -5.33 -1.20
C PHE A 128 13.29 -5.45 -1.87
N LEU A 129 12.26 -4.92 -1.21
CA LEU A 129 10.88 -5.01 -1.69
C LEU A 129 10.55 -3.93 -2.73
N GLY A 130 11.24 -2.79 -2.72
CA GLY A 130 11.00 -1.71 -3.66
C GLY A 130 11.21 -0.31 -3.07
N VAL A 131 10.66 0.67 -3.79
CA VAL A 131 10.83 2.09 -3.47
C VAL A 131 9.51 2.68 -3.01
N TYR A 132 9.54 3.36 -1.87
CA TYR A 132 8.47 4.25 -1.44
C TYR A 132 8.72 5.61 -2.11
N LEU A 133 7.83 5.99 -3.01
CA LEU A 133 7.99 7.16 -3.86
C LEU A 133 6.88 8.16 -3.56
N ARG A 134 7.26 9.37 -3.14
CA ARG A 134 6.32 10.47 -2.85
C ARG A 134 5.28 10.07 -1.79
N ASP A 135 5.29 10.79 -0.71
CA ASP A 135 4.37 10.63 0.41
C ASP A 135 3.06 11.38 0.12
N GLU A 136 1.93 10.77 0.46
CA GLU A 136 0.59 11.35 0.40
C GLU A 136 0.25 12.08 -0.92
N PRO A 137 0.34 11.45 -2.10
CA PRO A 137 0.08 12.16 -3.35
C PRO A 137 -1.34 12.73 -3.43
N GLY A 138 -2.35 12.00 -2.94
CA GLY A 138 -3.73 12.44 -2.83
C GLY A 138 -3.93 13.48 -1.74
N GLY A 139 -3.38 13.26 -0.55
CA GLY A 139 -3.44 14.17 0.58
C GLY A 139 -2.85 15.53 0.25
N ARG A 140 -1.67 15.56 -0.34
CA ARG A 140 -1.02 16.80 -0.80
C ARG A 140 -1.78 17.48 -1.93
N GLN A 141 -2.47 16.71 -2.77
CA GLN A 141 -3.38 17.30 -3.74
C GLN A 141 -4.51 18.05 -3.04
N PHE A 142 -5.07 17.49 -1.97
CA PHE A 142 -6.14 18.12 -1.20
C PHE A 142 -5.70 19.36 -0.44
N GLU A 143 -4.56 19.30 0.19
CA GLU A 143 -4.10 20.33 1.12
C GLU A 143 -3.33 21.45 0.42
N GLU A 144 -2.52 21.11 -0.59
CA GLU A 144 -1.57 22.03 -1.23
C GLU A 144 -1.86 22.27 -2.72
N GLY A 145 -2.73 21.48 -3.36
CA GLY A 145 -2.93 21.52 -4.82
C GLY A 145 -1.64 21.15 -5.56
N ASP A 146 -0.92 20.16 -5.08
CA ASP A 146 0.47 19.89 -5.45
C ASP A 146 0.60 19.28 -6.86
N VAL A 147 -0.38 18.46 -7.28
CA VAL A 147 -0.37 17.77 -8.58
C VAL A 147 -1.12 18.58 -9.64
N ILE A 148 -2.35 19.00 -9.30
CA ILE A 148 -3.21 19.78 -10.18
C ILE A 148 -3.72 21.03 -9.45
N LYS A 149 -3.72 22.18 -10.13
CA LYS A 149 -4.18 23.46 -9.55
C LYS A 149 -5.57 23.87 -10.04
N ASN A 150 -5.92 23.45 -11.23
CA ASN A 150 -7.22 23.72 -11.85
C ASN A 150 -7.57 22.65 -12.86
N ALA A 151 -8.85 22.46 -13.08
CA ALA A 151 -9.42 21.62 -14.13
C ALA A 151 -10.83 22.11 -14.42
N SER A 152 -11.36 21.83 -15.61
CA SER A 152 -12.70 22.23 -16.03
C SER A 152 -13.79 21.21 -15.65
N SER A 153 -13.38 19.99 -15.31
CA SER A 153 -14.27 18.88 -14.92
C SER A 153 -13.56 17.86 -14.02
N TYR A 154 -14.33 17.02 -13.33
CA TYR A 154 -13.79 15.93 -12.51
C TYR A 154 -13.02 14.90 -13.35
N SER A 155 -13.45 14.64 -14.59
CA SER A 155 -12.70 13.77 -15.51
C SER A 155 -11.33 14.35 -15.85
N GLU A 156 -11.27 15.63 -16.20
CA GLU A 156 -10.00 16.32 -16.50
C GLU A 156 -9.08 16.34 -15.25
N ALA A 157 -9.64 16.58 -14.06
CA ALA A 157 -8.87 16.51 -12.83
C ALA A 157 -8.25 15.12 -12.61
N THR A 158 -9.05 14.07 -12.83
CA THR A 158 -8.59 12.69 -12.77
C THR A 158 -7.47 12.41 -13.77
N GLU A 159 -7.68 12.76 -15.04
CA GLU A 159 -6.70 12.55 -16.10
C GLU A 159 -5.39 13.29 -15.82
N ASN A 160 -5.47 14.54 -15.37
CA ASN A 160 -4.31 15.34 -15.03
C ASN A 160 -3.55 14.79 -13.82
N PHE A 161 -4.27 14.37 -12.75
CA PHE A 161 -3.64 13.78 -11.56
C PHE A 161 -2.91 12.49 -11.93
N VAL A 162 -3.61 11.56 -12.55
CA VAL A 162 -3.07 10.24 -12.92
C VAL A 162 -1.92 10.38 -13.92
N SER A 163 -2.09 11.18 -14.98
CA SER A 163 -1.04 11.32 -15.99
C SER A 163 0.20 12.01 -15.43
N THR A 164 0.04 13.06 -14.61
CA THR A 164 1.18 13.78 -14.02
C THR A 164 2.07 12.87 -13.19
N ILE A 165 1.48 11.97 -12.40
CA ILE A 165 2.25 11.04 -11.57
C ILE A 165 2.78 9.87 -12.41
N SER A 166 1.93 9.21 -13.21
CA SER A 166 2.30 8.00 -13.95
C SER A 166 3.35 8.24 -15.04
N THR A 167 3.36 9.43 -15.64
CA THR A 167 4.36 9.81 -16.66
C THR A 167 5.57 10.53 -16.09
N SER A 168 5.63 10.74 -14.75
CA SER A 168 6.81 11.30 -14.12
C SER A 168 8.02 10.42 -14.38
N PHE A 169 9.19 11.07 -14.55
CA PHE A 169 10.43 10.34 -14.82
C PHE A 169 10.69 9.22 -13.80
N SER A 170 10.47 9.49 -12.51
CA SER A 170 10.73 8.53 -11.44
C SER A 170 9.82 7.31 -11.52
N MET A 171 8.52 7.52 -11.73
CA MET A 171 7.56 6.42 -11.87
C MET A 171 7.86 5.57 -13.11
N ASP A 172 8.05 6.20 -14.27
CA ASP A 172 8.36 5.53 -15.54
C ASP A 172 9.67 4.71 -15.44
N PHE A 173 10.71 5.30 -14.83
CA PHE A 173 11.99 4.61 -14.61
C PHE A 173 11.80 3.35 -13.74
N LEU A 174 11.16 3.46 -12.58
CA LEU A 174 10.96 2.34 -11.66
C LEU A 174 10.13 1.24 -12.31
N LYS A 175 9.06 1.59 -13.02
CA LYS A 175 8.23 0.64 -13.77
C LYS A 175 9.01 -0.08 -14.86
N LYS A 176 9.82 0.62 -15.66
CA LYS A 176 10.68 0.01 -16.68
C LYS A 176 11.71 -0.96 -16.10
N LYS A 177 12.13 -0.73 -14.86
CA LYS A 177 13.06 -1.61 -14.14
C LYS A 177 12.36 -2.73 -13.37
N CYS A 178 11.03 -2.81 -13.41
CA CYS A 178 10.21 -3.76 -12.65
C CYS A 178 10.52 -3.67 -11.14
N ILE A 179 10.64 -2.45 -10.62
CA ILE A 179 10.79 -2.16 -9.19
C ILE A 179 9.41 -1.81 -8.64
N PRO A 180 8.91 -2.53 -7.63
CA PRO A 180 7.65 -2.19 -6.99
C PRO A 180 7.67 -0.79 -6.37
N VAL A 181 6.57 -0.06 -6.52
CA VAL A 181 6.44 1.32 -6.04
C VAL A 181 5.36 1.39 -4.97
N PHE A 182 5.74 1.93 -3.83
CA PHE A 182 4.90 2.10 -2.64
C PHE A 182 4.60 3.58 -2.41
N THR A 183 3.50 3.86 -1.74
CA THR A 183 3.18 5.16 -1.12
C THR A 183 2.26 4.95 0.08
N SER A 184 2.04 5.96 0.90
CA SER A 184 0.90 6.07 1.82
C SER A 184 -0.02 7.19 1.39
N ASP A 185 -1.25 7.11 1.81
CA ASP A 185 -2.21 8.19 1.66
C ASP A 185 -3.35 8.07 2.69
N PHE A 186 -4.11 9.15 2.86
CA PHE A 186 -5.34 9.18 3.66
C PHE A 186 -6.60 9.47 2.84
N VAL A 187 -6.43 9.70 1.52
CA VAL A 187 -7.50 9.95 0.54
C VAL A 187 -7.08 9.44 -0.85
N LEU A 188 -7.93 9.51 -1.83
CA LEU A 188 -7.67 9.27 -3.26
C LEU A 188 -6.99 7.93 -3.62
N TYR A 189 -6.98 6.93 -2.76
CA TYR A 189 -6.32 5.62 -2.98
C TYR A 189 -6.54 5.02 -4.37
N TYR A 190 -7.77 5.11 -4.89
CA TYR A 190 -8.09 4.59 -6.22
C TYR A 190 -7.26 5.27 -7.31
N TYR A 191 -7.09 6.58 -7.21
CA TYR A 191 -6.33 7.37 -8.18
C TYR A 191 -4.82 7.21 -7.99
N ASP A 192 -4.35 6.91 -6.79
CA ASP A 192 -2.97 6.53 -6.55
C ASP A 192 -2.62 5.22 -7.28
N TYR A 193 -3.45 4.21 -7.16
CA TYR A 193 -3.26 2.97 -7.91
C TYR A 193 -3.33 3.19 -9.42
N LEU A 194 -4.24 4.01 -9.93
CA LEU A 194 -4.30 4.38 -11.35
C LEU A 194 -3.01 5.10 -11.78
N SER A 195 -2.40 5.87 -10.89
CA SER A 195 -1.14 6.58 -11.13
C SER A 195 0.08 5.67 -11.18
N GLY A 196 -0.09 4.37 -10.90
CA GLY A 196 0.97 3.37 -11.08
C GLY A 196 1.56 2.78 -9.82
N TYR A 197 1.13 3.15 -8.62
CA TYR A 197 1.59 2.52 -7.39
C TYR A 197 1.19 1.04 -7.33
N ASP A 198 2.08 0.19 -6.81
CA ASP A 198 1.84 -1.24 -6.66
C ASP A 198 1.22 -1.58 -5.30
N THR A 199 1.52 -0.76 -4.30
CA THR A 199 0.96 -0.86 -2.95
C THR A 199 0.74 0.53 -2.38
N VAL A 200 -0.43 0.77 -1.82
CA VAL A 200 -0.75 1.98 -1.06
C VAL A 200 -1.00 1.59 0.39
N PHE A 201 -0.37 2.31 1.31
CA PHE A 201 -0.64 2.17 2.74
C PHE A 201 -1.75 3.15 3.14
N ALA A 202 -2.87 2.63 3.62
CA ALA A 202 -3.90 3.44 4.24
C ALA A 202 -3.38 4.04 5.55
N GLU A 203 -3.45 5.34 5.70
CA GLU A 203 -3.01 6.01 6.91
C GLU A 203 -4.03 5.90 8.03
N PHE A 204 -3.64 5.22 9.08
CA PHE A 204 -4.38 5.11 10.32
C PHE A 204 -3.84 6.18 11.29
N GLY A 205 -4.25 7.41 11.02
CA GLY A 205 -3.85 8.58 11.76
C GLY A 205 -5.02 9.48 12.13
N TRP A 206 -4.73 10.53 12.89
CA TRP A 206 -5.71 11.54 13.32
C TRP A 206 -7.01 10.90 13.85
N ASN A 207 -8.14 11.54 13.65
CA ASN A 207 -9.46 11.00 14.01
C ASN A 207 -10.21 10.40 12.81
N ASN A 208 -9.48 9.92 11.79
CA ASN A 208 -10.08 9.32 10.60
C ASN A 208 -10.70 7.95 10.93
N SER A 209 -11.88 7.65 10.37
CA SER A 209 -12.51 6.33 10.52
C SER A 209 -11.65 5.22 9.92
N ARG A 210 -11.14 4.30 10.75
CA ARG A 210 -10.34 3.15 10.29
C ARG A 210 -11.14 2.26 9.34
N ILE A 211 -12.44 2.11 9.58
CA ILE A 211 -13.34 1.35 8.71
C ILE A 211 -13.41 1.96 7.32
N ARG A 212 -13.55 3.30 7.24
CA ARG A 212 -13.58 4.02 5.97
C ARG A 212 -12.26 3.90 5.23
N GLN A 213 -11.14 4.10 5.91
CA GLN A 213 -9.81 3.98 5.33
C GLN A 213 -9.57 2.56 4.76
N VAL A 214 -9.94 1.51 5.52
CA VAL A 214 -9.90 0.13 5.04
C VAL A 214 -10.79 -0.04 3.82
N GLY A 215 -12.05 0.38 3.89
CA GLY A 215 -13.02 0.22 2.81
C GLY A 215 -12.56 0.87 1.50
N LEU A 216 -12.02 2.10 1.57
CA LEU A 216 -11.50 2.85 0.43
C LEU A 216 -10.24 2.20 -0.16
N CYS A 217 -9.23 1.92 0.66
CA CYS A 217 -7.96 1.41 0.18
C CYS A 217 -8.07 -0.04 -0.31
N ARG A 218 -8.71 -0.92 0.47
CA ARG A 218 -8.96 -2.32 0.09
C ARG A 218 -9.86 -2.43 -1.14
N GLY A 219 -10.92 -1.62 -1.20
CA GLY A 219 -11.80 -1.56 -2.37
C GLY A 219 -11.04 -1.18 -3.64
N ALA A 220 -10.23 -0.11 -3.58
CA ALA A 220 -9.38 0.33 -4.68
C ALA A 220 -8.35 -0.74 -5.10
N SER A 221 -7.66 -1.34 -4.13
CA SER A 221 -6.67 -2.40 -4.40
C SER A 221 -7.30 -3.60 -5.11
N LYS A 222 -8.51 -4.01 -4.69
CA LYS A 222 -9.26 -5.10 -5.29
C LYS A 222 -9.69 -4.78 -6.74
N MET A 223 -10.16 -3.55 -7.00
CA MET A 223 -10.49 -3.11 -8.36
C MET A 223 -9.29 -3.25 -9.31
N LEU A 224 -8.11 -2.88 -8.86
CA LEU A 224 -6.90 -2.83 -9.68
C LEU A 224 -6.00 -4.07 -9.53
N LYS A 225 -6.42 -5.06 -8.74
CA LYS A 225 -5.65 -6.29 -8.46
C LYS A 225 -4.25 -5.99 -7.93
N LYS A 226 -4.18 -5.13 -6.93
CA LYS A 226 -2.98 -4.67 -6.27
C LYS A 226 -2.96 -5.07 -4.80
N ASP A 227 -1.78 -4.98 -4.17
CA ASP A 227 -1.64 -5.14 -2.73
C ASP A 227 -2.01 -3.83 -2.00
N TRP A 228 -2.42 -3.95 -0.74
CA TRP A 228 -2.61 -2.81 0.14
C TRP A 228 -1.99 -3.06 1.52
N GLY A 229 -1.78 -1.99 2.24
CA GLY A 229 -1.30 -2.04 3.62
C GLY A 229 -1.91 -0.95 4.47
N ALA A 230 -1.49 -0.90 5.72
CA ALA A 230 -1.79 0.21 6.62
C ALA A 230 -0.51 0.73 7.26
N ILE A 231 -0.43 2.05 7.43
CA ILE A 231 0.59 2.70 8.24
C ILE A 231 -0.10 3.43 9.39
N ILE A 232 0.31 3.10 10.63
CA ILE A 232 -0.22 3.74 11.84
C ILE A 232 0.65 4.95 12.11
N THR A 233 0.08 6.14 12.04
CA THR A 233 0.78 7.42 12.01
C THR A 233 0.19 8.42 13.00
N TRP A 234 0.44 9.70 12.79
CA TRP A 234 0.09 10.80 13.69
C TRP A 234 -1.36 10.76 14.17
N THR A 235 -1.55 10.80 15.48
CA THR A 235 -2.88 10.98 16.12
C THR A 235 -3.01 12.38 16.68
N TYR A 236 -1.90 12.95 17.17
CA TYR A 236 -1.86 14.26 17.82
C TYR A 236 -0.73 15.13 17.26
N THR A 237 -0.95 16.45 17.28
CA THR A 237 0.06 17.43 16.87
C THR A 237 1.14 17.68 17.94
N GLN A 238 0.87 17.26 19.19
CA GLN A 238 1.75 17.38 20.35
C GLN A 238 1.99 16.00 20.97
N PRO A 239 3.02 15.81 21.80
CA PRO A 239 3.21 14.54 22.49
C PRO A 239 1.95 14.06 23.19
N PRO A 240 1.60 12.77 23.11
CA PRO A 240 2.45 11.63 22.70
C PRO A 240 2.54 11.38 21.18
N TYR A 241 2.00 12.21 20.33
CA TYR A 241 1.94 12.15 18.87
C TYR A 241 1.15 10.96 18.32
N LEU A 242 1.34 9.76 18.81
CA LEU A 242 0.61 8.53 18.44
C LEU A 242 -0.50 8.22 19.47
N GLY A 243 -1.42 7.37 19.09
CA GLY A 243 -2.37 6.75 20.02
C GLY A 243 -1.66 5.88 21.07
N SER A 244 -2.33 5.55 22.16
CA SER A 244 -1.82 4.65 23.20
C SER A 244 -1.46 3.27 22.64
N GLY A 245 -0.63 2.50 23.36
CA GLY A 245 -0.30 1.14 22.98
C GLY A 245 -1.53 0.24 22.74
N THR A 246 -2.63 0.48 23.46
CA THR A 246 -3.90 -0.26 23.25
C THR A 246 -4.57 0.14 21.93
N GLU A 247 -4.59 1.42 21.60
CA GLU A 247 -5.21 1.92 20.36
C GLU A 247 -4.43 1.45 19.13
N ILE A 248 -3.10 1.59 19.13
CA ILE A 248 -2.29 1.12 17.99
C ILE A 248 -2.35 -0.40 17.83
N TYR A 249 -2.47 -1.16 18.92
CA TYR A 249 -2.68 -2.60 18.86
C TYR A 249 -4.00 -2.95 18.17
N ALA A 250 -5.09 -2.25 18.51
CA ALA A 250 -6.38 -2.43 17.85
C ALA A 250 -6.33 -2.04 16.36
N ASP A 251 -5.63 -0.97 16.01
CA ASP A 251 -5.42 -0.54 14.63
C ASP A 251 -4.64 -1.60 13.82
N MET A 252 -3.56 -2.17 14.38
CA MET A 252 -2.78 -3.24 13.75
C MET A 252 -3.64 -4.50 13.48
N ILE A 253 -4.45 -4.92 14.47
CA ILE A 253 -5.37 -6.06 14.30
C ILE A 253 -6.43 -5.76 13.24
N THR A 254 -6.99 -4.55 13.24
CA THR A 254 -7.99 -4.13 12.26
C THR A 254 -7.45 -4.25 10.84
N ALA A 255 -6.25 -3.74 10.58
CA ALA A 255 -5.61 -3.84 9.28
C ALA A 255 -5.32 -5.31 8.88
N TYR A 256 -4.72 -6.08 9.79
CA TYR A 256 -4.37 -7.48 9.55
C TYR A 256 -5.60 -8.35 9.29
N ASP A 257 -6.63 -8.25 10.12
CA ASP A 257 -7.86 -9.03 9.97
C ASP A 257 -8.63 -8.63 8.71
N ALA A 258 -8.55 -7.35 8.29
CA ALA A 258 -9.11 -6.88 7.03
C ALA A 258 -8.32 -7.31 5.78
N GLY A 259 -7.19 -8.01 5.94
CA GLY A 259 -6.41 -8.56 4.85
C GLY A 259 -5.33 -7.63 4.29
N ALA A 260 -4.87 -6.64 5.07
CA ALA A 260 -3.68 -5.88 4.71
C ALA A 260 -2.47 -6.81 4.56
N LYS A 261 -1.72 -6.67 3.48
CA LYS A 261 -0.47 -7.40 3.26
C LYS A 261 0.69 -6.81 4.05
N TYR A 262 0.60 -5.51 4.35
CA TYR A 262 1.60 -4.76 5.08
C TYR A 262 0.94 -4.02 6.25
N VAL A 263 1.59 -4.06 7.42
CA VAL A 263 1.24 -3.20 8.57
C VAL A 263 2.52 -2.53 9.05
N VAL A 264 2.51 -1.22 9.14
CA VAL A 264 3.70 -0.42 9.43
C VAL A 264 3.43 0.52 10.59
N MET A 265 4.35 0.58 11.55
CA MET A 265 4.37 1.61 12.58
C MET A 265 5.24 2.77 12.13
N PHE A 266 4.70 3.96 12.14
CA PHE A 266 5.43 5.17 11.78
C PHE A 266 6.30 5.62 12.96
N ASP A 267 7.59 5.86 12.70
CA ASP A 267 8.54 6.47 13.64
C ASP A 267 9.29 7.59 12.96
N TYR A 268 9.35 8.74 13.62
CA TYR A 268 9.95 9.95 13.06
C TYR A 268 10.65 10.78 14.14
N GLU A 269 11.71 11.48 13.76
CA GLU A 269 12.38 12.43 14.64
C GLU A 269 11.50 13.66 14.87
N LYS A 270 11.28 14.05 16.13
CA LYS A 270 10.49 15.22 16.48
C LYS A 270 11.10 15.95 17.70
N GLU A 271 11.35 17.24 17.55
CA GLU A 271 11.70 18.16 18.66
C GLU A 271 12.80 17.64 19.63
N ASN A 272 13.91 17.17 19.08
CA ASN A 272 15.03 16.55 19.81
C ASN A 272 14.74 15.18 20.45
N GLN A 273 13.65 14.51 20.06
CA GLN A 273 13.40 13.12 20.42
C GLN A 273 13.88 12.20 19.29
N LYS A 274 14.56 11.12 19.67
CA LYS A 274 15.03 10.07 18.74
C LYS A 274 13.89 9.10 18.40
N GLY A 275 12.84 9.62 17.74
CA GLY A 275 11.64 8.87 17.40
C GLY A 275 10.46 9.15 18.34
N ILE A 276 9.26 8.81 17.88
CA ILE A 276 8.00 9.01 18.59
C ILE A 276 7.43 7.73 19.21
N LEU A 277 8.05 6.57 18.91
CA LEU A 277 7.66 5.30 19.50
C LEU A 277 8.12 5.21 20.96
N THR A 278 7.20 4.85 21.86
CA THR A 278 7.45 4.63 23.28
C THR A 278 7.50 3.15 23.64
N GLU A 279 7.87 2.79 24.87
CA GLU A 279 7.90 1.40 25.32
C GLU A 279 6.52 0.71 25.20
N GLU A 280 5.42 1.42 25.47
CA GLU A 280 4.08 0.83 25.30
C GLU A 280 3.78 0.48 23.83
N HIS A 281 4.31 1.26 22.87
CA HIS A 281 4.16 0.99 21.45
C HIS A 281 4.95 -0.27 21.06
N PHE A 282 6.20 -0.41 21.51
CA PHE A 282 6.99 -1.62 21.26
C PHE A 282 6.36 -2.87 21.87
N LEU A 283 5.80 -2.78 23.08
CA LEU A 283 5.05 -3.88 23.69
C LEU A 283 3.77 -4.24 22.91
N ALA A 284 3.07 -3.24 22.36
CA ALA A 284 1.92 -3.47 21.51
C ALA A 284 2.30 -4.16 20.19
N MET A 285 3.44 -3.79 19.60
CA MET A 285 3.98 -4.44 18.40
C MET A 285 4.36 -5.90 18.66
N GLU A 286 5.01 -6.20 19.78
CA GLU A 286 5.37 -7.57 20.16
C GLU A 286 4.10 -8.44 20.32
N LYS A 287 3.10 -7.96 21.06
CA LYS A 287 1.81 -8.63 21.22
C LYS A 287 1.10 -8.84 19.87
N PHE A 288 1.19 -7.87 18.98
CA PHE A 288 0.60 -8.00 17.66
C PHE A 288 1.30 -9.09 16.84
N TRP A 289 2.61 -9.21 16.92
CA TRP A 289 3.35 -10.30 16.24
C TRP A 289 2.98 -11.68 16.80
N GLU A 290 2.78 -11.79 18.11
CA GLU A 290 2.23 -13.00 18.73
C GLU A 290 0.83 -13.32 18.21
N TYR A 291 -0.03 -12.31 18.07
CA TYR A 291 -1.35 -12.46 17.47
C TYR A 291 -1.26 -12.96 16.02
N VAL A 292 -0.44 -12.36 15.18
CA VAL A 292 -0.21 -12.77 13.79
C VAL A 292 0.27 -14.23 13.71
N SER A 293 1.26 -14.58 14.53
CA SER A 293 1.82 -15.91 14.59
C SER A 293 0.79 -16.97 14.98
N SER A 294 -0.02 -16.67 15.97
CA SER A 294 -1.09 -17.56 16.47
C SER A 294 -2.28 -17.64 15.52
N ASN A 295 -2.52 -16.62 14.69
CA ASN A 295 -3.65 -16.51 13.79
C ASN A 295 -3.25 -16.59 12.30
N SER A 296 -2.07 -17.12 11.99
CA SER A 296 -1.56 -17.20 10.61
C SER A 296 -2.44 -18.03 9.66
N ASN A 297 -3.31 -18.89 10.18
CA ASN A 297 -4.28 -19.71 9.42
C ASN A 297 -5.71 -19.15 9.47
N LYS A 298 -5.95 -18.06 10.22
CA LYS A 298 -7.26 -17.41 10.31
C LYS A 298 -7.61 -16.79 8.96
N GLU A 299 -8.81 -17.09 8.47
CA GLU A 299 -9.30 -16.44 7.26
C GLU A 299 -9.49 -14.95 7.50
N LYS A 300 -9.04 -14.15 6.54
CA LYS A 300 -9.17 -12.69 6.58
C LYS A 300 -10.62 -12.27 6.33
N ILE A 301 -11.02 -11.16 6.92
CA ILE A 301 -12.34 -10.58 6.70
C ILE A 301 -12.43 -10.09 5.25
N LYS A 302 -13.28 -10.76 4.46
CA LYS A 302 -13.58 -10.36 3.09
C LYS A 302 -14.79 -9.44 3.09
N ALA A 303 -14.70 -8.35 2.37
CA ALA A 303 -15.85 -7.49 2.16
C ALA A 303 -16.94 -8.23 1.37
N GLN A 304 -18.16 -8.15 1.87
CA GLN A 304 -19.37 -8.72 1.29
C GLN A 304 -20.25 -7.64 0.64
N VAL A 305 -20.03 -6.40 1.01
CA VAL A 305 -20.83 -5.25 0.58
C VAL A 305 -19.94 -4.22 -0.08
N ALA A 306 -20.40 -3.64 -1.20
CA ALA A 306 -19.72 -2.52 -1.82
C ALA A 306 -20.62 -1.28 -1.86
N TYR A 307 -20.06 -0.13 -1.49
CA TYR A 307 -20.63 1.19 -1.76
C TYR A 307 -19.93 1.81 -2.96
N ILE A 308 -20.72 2.16 -3.97
CA ILE A 308 -20.23 2.54 -5.29
C ILE A 308 -20.30 4.05 -5.46
N LEU A 309 -19.15 4.69 -5.53
CA LEU A 309 -18.98 6.13 -5.74
C LEU A 309 -19.09 6.48 -7.23
N PRO A 310 -19.49 7.72 -7.57
CA PRO A 310 -19.44 8.18 -8.94
C PRO A 310 -18.02 8.12 -9.52
N ASN A 311 -17.89 7.79 -10.79
CA ASN A 311 -16.60 7.85 -11.48
C ASN A 311 -16.02 9.29 -11.44
N TYR A 312 -14.70 9.42 -11.38
CA TYR A 312 -13.97 10.69 -11.34
C TYR A 312 -14.21 11.57 -10.09
N TYR A 313 -14.97 11.07 -9.10
CA TYR A 313 -15.37 11.82 -7.92
C TYR A 313 -14.29 11.76 -6.84
N GLY A 314 -13.22 12.53 -7.00
CA GLY A 314 -12.12 12.62 -6.04
C GLY A 314 -12.45 13.50 -4.85
N TRP A 315 -13.33 13.03 -3.95
CA TRP A 315 -13.72 13.72 -2.73
C TRP A 315 -12.96 13.19 -1.51
N GLY A 316 -12.62 14.08 -0.54
CA GLY A 316 -11.76 13.75 0.62
C GLY A 316 -12.35 12.77 1.62
N MET A 317 -13.67 12.75 1.79
CA MET A 317 -14.41 11.81 2.67
C MET A 317 -14.01 11.81 4.16
N ARG A 318 -13.21 12.76 4.62
CA ARG A 318 -12.86 12.92 6.05
C ARG A 318 -13.94 13.69 6.81
N HIS A 319 -14.47 14.71 6.16
CA HIS A 319 -15.51 15.61 6.65
C HIS A 319 -16.56 15.87 5.56
N PRO A 320 -17.80 16.23 5.92
CA PRO A 320 -18.87 16.46 4.93
C PRO A 320 -18.59 17.63 4.00
N ASP A 321 -17.76 18.57 4.40
CA ASP A 321 -17.35 19.78 3.67
C ASP A 321 -16.00 19.66 2.99
N ASP A 322 -15.38 18.46 2.97
CA ASP A 322 -14.14 18.23 2.24
C ASP A 322 -14.30 18.64 0.77
N LYS A 323 -13.25 19.21 0.22
CA LYS A 323 -13.21 19.59 -1.18
C LYS A 323 -13.25 18.37 -2.10
N ILE A 324 -13.62 18.60 -3.34
CA ILE A 324 -13.52 17.62 -4.43
C ILE A 324 -12.23 17.97 -5.21
N TRP A 325 -11.29 17.03 -5.28
CA TRP A 325 -9.95 17.21 -5.88
C TRP A 325 -9.11 18.32 -5.24
N GLY A 326 -9.47 18.80 -4.06
CA GLY A 326 -8.84 19.98 -3.45
C GLY A 326 -9.15 21.30 -4.18
N ILE A 327 -9.95 21.27 -5.25
CA ILE A 327 -10.23 22.41 -6.14
C ILE A 327 -11.64 22.97 -5.92
N TRP A 328 -12.65 22.10 -5.92
CA TRP A 328 -14.05 22.52 -5.78
C TRP A 328 -14.55 22.27 -4.36
N ASP A 329 -15.47 23.12 -3.92
CA ASP A 329 -16.20 22.91 -2.67
C ASP A 329 -17.08 21.65 -2.76
N ALA A 330 -17.43 21.08 -1.60
CA ALA A 330 -18.39 19.99 -1.50
C ALA A 330 -19.70 20.31 -2.23
N ASP A 331 -20.25 19.35 -2.94
CA ASP A 331 -21.51 19.48 -3.68
C ASP A 331 -22.63 18.68 -2.98
N GLU A 332 -23.84 18.64 -3.60
CA GLU A 332 -24.98 17.88 -3.09
C GLU A 332 -24.67 16.38 -2.95
N LYS A 333 -23.83 15.83 -3.84
CA LYS A 333 -23.43 14.41 -3.77
C LYS A 333 -22.60 14.12 -2.53
N SER A 334 -21.70 15.04 -2.13
CA SER A 334 -20.89 14.90 -0.92
C SER A 334 -21.75 14.66 0.31
N SER A 335 -22.83 15.44 0.46
CA SER A 335 -23.75 15.29 1.60
C SER A 335 -24.47 13.94 1.60
N ILE A 336 -24.97 13.50 0.44
CA ILE A 336 -25.65 12.19 0.30
C ILE A 336 -24.67 11.05 0.58
N ILE A 337 -23.47 11.13 0.00
CA ILE A 337 -22.42 10.11 0.19
C ILE A 337 -22.01 10.05 1.64
N TRP A 338 -21.83 11.18 2.32
CA TRP A 338 -21.46 11.25 3.73
C TRP A 338 -22.47 10.56 4.64
N GLU A 339 -23.76 10.87 4.46
CA GLU A 339 -24.83 10.24 5.25
C GLU A 339 -24.89 8.73 5.01
N ASN A 340 -24.78 8.29 3.76
CA ASN A 340 -24.83 6.89 3.40
C ASN A 340 -23.62 6.13 3.94
N LEU A 341 -22.40 6.69 3.84
CA LEU A 341 -21.19 6.09 4.39
C LEU A 341 -21.31 5.86 5.89
N ASN A 342 -21.75 6.84 6.65
CA ASN A 342 -21.88 6.71 8.11
C ASN A 342 -22.85 5.58 8.49
N LYS A 343 -24.00 5.45 7.75
CA LYS A 343 -24.96 4.36 7.95
C LYS A 343 -24.38 2.99 7.59
N LEU A 344 -23.69 2.90 6.45
CA LEU A 344 -23.09 1.66 5.97
C LEU A 344 -21.92 1.21 6.84
N GLU A 345 -21.05 2.12 7.26
CA GLU A 345 -19.96 1.83 8.19
C GLU A 345 -20.49 1.28 9.52
N THR A 346 -21.53 1.89 10.06
CA THR A 346 -22.18 1.42 11.30
C THR A 346 -22.79 0.03 11.14
N LYS A 347 -23.40 -0.25 9.98
CA LYS A 347 -24.11 -1.50 9.72
C LYS A 347 -23.20 -2.66 9.36
N TYR A 348 -22.15 -2.43 8.58
CA TYR A 348 -21.33 -3.48 7.97
C TYR A 348 -19.89 -3.52 8.47
N GLY A 349 -19.36 -2.44 9.05
CA GLY A 349 -17.98 -2.40 9.54
C GLY A 349 -16.98 -2.83 8.47
N LEU A 350 -16.10 -3.76 8.82
CA LEU A 350 -15.07 -4.29 7.91
C LEU A 350 -15.61 -5.15 6.76
N LEU A 351 -16.91 -5.45 6.72
CA LEU A 351 -17.53 -6.13 5.57
C LEU A 351 -17.83 -5.18 4.41
N LEU A 352 -17.57 -3.88 4.56
CA LEU A 352 -17.81 -2.84 3.55
C LEU A 352 -16.53 -2.50 2.80
N ASP A 353 -16.59 -2.55 1.46
CA ASP A 353 -15.65 -1.86 0.56
C ASP A 353 -16.31 -0.63 -0.05
N ILE A 354 -15.49 0.37 -0.37
CA ILE A 354 -15.90 1.57 -1.08
C ILE A 354 -15.15 1.58 -2.42
N ILE A 355 -15.91 1.52 -3.52
CA ILE A 355 -15.36 1.38 -4.87
C ILE A 355 -15.91 2.46 -5.79
N TYR A 356 -15.32 2.62 -6.98
CA TYR A 356 -15.76 3.59 -7.97
C TYR A 356 -16.54 2.93 -9.11
N ASP A 357 -17.50 3.65 -9.68
CA ASP A 357 -18.27 3.22 -10.87
C ASP A 357 -17.42 3.39 -12.13
N ASP A 358 -16.36 2.62 -12.23
CA ASP A 358 -15.48 2.61 -13.40
C ASP A 358 -15.67 1.32 -14.21
N PRO A 359 -16.22 1.41 -15.44
CA PRO A 359 -16.46 0.23 -16.26
C PRO A 359 -15.20 -0.54 -16.64
N GLN A 360 -14.01 0.08 -16.61
CA GLN A 360 -12.74 -0.59 -16.92
C GLN A 360 -12.34 -1.56 -15.80
N TYR A 361 -12.74 -1.29 -14.57
CA TYR A 361 -12.34 -2.05 -13.38
C TYR A 361 -13.57 -2.52 -12.58
N ASP A 362 -14.65 -2.90 -13.28
CA ASP A 362 -15.89 -3.34 -12.64
C ASP A 362 -15.71 -4.68 -11.91
N ILE A 363 -15.96 -4.65 -10.60
CA ILE A 363 -15.90 -5.83 -9.71
C ILE A 363 -17.19 -6.00 -8.90
N LYS A 364 -18.29 -5.36 -9.30
CA LYS A 364 -19.57 -5.36 -8.57
C LYS A 364 -20.10 -6.76 -8.29
N GLU A 365 -19.93 -7.69 -9.24
CA GLU A 365 -20.35 -9.09 -9.10
C GLU A 365 -19.56 -9.88 -8.04
N SER A 366 -18.46 -9.35 -7.53
CA SER A 366 -17.67 -9.99 -6.47
C SER A 366 -18.22 -9.73 -5.06
N TYR A 367 -19.32 -8.98 -4.92
CA TYR A 367 -19.95 -8.65 -3.65
C TYR A 367 -21.36 -9.25 -3.58
N ASP A 368 -21.77 -9.64 -2.39
CA ASP A 368 -23.13 -10.16 -2.15
C ASP A 368 -24.18 -9.06 -2.26
N GLN A 369 -23.79 -7.82 -1.94
CA GLN A 369 -24.68 -6.64 -2.02
C GLN A 369 -23.91 -5.40 -2.45
N THR A 370 -24.54 -4.59 -3.30
CA THR A 370 -23.99 -3.30 -3.74
C THR A 370 -25.00 -2.17 -3.54
N PHE A 371 -24.48 -1.00 -3.17
CA PHE A 371 -25.24 0.23 -3.03
C PHE A 371 -24.58 1.31 -3.88
N VAL A 372 -25.33 1.92 -4.79
CA VAL A 372 -24.86 3.09 -5.51
C VAL A 372 -24.90 4.33 -4.62
N TRP A 373 -24.09 5.33 -4.91
CA TRP A 373 -23.90 6.52 -4.06
C TRP A 373 -25.16 7.24 -3.64
N ASN A 374 -26.22 7.25 -4.49
CA ASN A 374 -27.51 7.89 -4.23
C ASN A 374 -28.61 6.93 -3.76
N ALA A 375 -28.26 5.70 -3.37
CA ALA A 375 -29.23 4.74 -2.83
C ALA A 375 -29.80 5.24 -1.50
N THR A 376 -31.07 4.93 -1.25
CA THR A 376 -31.67 5.14 0.07
C THR A 376 -31.20 4.01 1.01
N ILE A 377 -30.44 4.38 2.02
CA ILE A 377 -29.95 3.45 3.04
C ILE A 377 -30.89 3.51 4.26
N ASN A 378 -31.59 2.39 4.51
CA ASN A 378 -32.50 2.22 5.65
C ASN A 378 -31.78 1.61 6.86
#